data_c4723ee2dff2fd96320c0f5d45826209
#
_entry.id   c4723ee2dff2fd96320c0f5d45826209
#
_cell.length_a   1.000
_cell.length_b   1.000
_cell.length_c   1.000
_cell.angle_alpha   90.00
_cell.angle_beta   90.00
_cell.angle_gamma   90.00
#
_symmetry.space_group_name_H-M   'P 1'
#
loop_
_entity.id
_entity.type
_entity.pdbx_description
1 polymer ?
#
loop_
_entity_poly.entity_id
_entity_poly.type
_entity_poly.pdbx_seq_one_letter_code
_entity_poly.pdbx_strand_id
1 'polypeptide(L)'
;ANYKSYPRIVGETGGKDFVIAHKSADPDVVVTALARGAFEFQGQKCSAASRAYIPSNMADEVRKKLVDAIKSMKMGSVEDFTNFVNAVIDEKSFDNIKRYIDNAKNDPAAKILVGGNCDKSKGYFIEPTVIEAQDPRYITMCEEIFGPVLSLHVYDADKYEEALELVDTTSPYALTGAVIAKDRNAVELATNKLRNAAGNFYINDKPTGAVVGQQPFGGARASGTNDKAGSILNLYRWLSARTIKETFNSSTDYRYPFMAS
;
A
#
# COMPACT_ATOMS: atom_id res chain seq x y z
N ALA A 1 12.35 -0.80 29.52
CA ALA A 1 13.18 -1.80 30.20
C ALA A 1 12.45 -2.63 31.26
N ASN A 2 11.15 -2.90 31.05
CA ASN A 2 10.34 -3.67 32.01
C ASN A 2 10.18 -5.15 31.63
N TYR A 3 10.74 -5.56 30.49
CA TYR A 3 10.67 -6.95 30.06
C TYR A 3 11.71 -7.81 30.79
N LYS A 4 11.29 -8.95 31.34
CA LYS A 4 12.16 -9.96 31.96
C LYS A 4 12.82 -10.89 30.95
N SER A 5 12.33 -10.94 29.72
CA SER A 5 12.84 -11.74 28.61
C SER A 5 12.64 -10.99 27.29
N TYR A 6 13.24 -11.47 26.22
CA TYR A 6 13.04 -10.90 24.88
C TYR A 6 11.57 -11.00 24.46
N PRO A 7 10.89 -9.87 24.18
CA PRO A 7 9.55 -9.91 23.61
C PRO A 7 9.61 -10.40 22.17
N ARG A 8 8.61 -11.15 21.75
CA ARG A 8 8.33 -11.34 20.34
C ARG A 8 7.47 -10.19 19.87
N ILE A 9 7.88 -9.55 18.78
CA ILE A 9 7.16 -8.41 18.21
C ILE A 9 6.49 -8.87 16.93
N VAL A 10 5.19 -8.60 16.81
CA VAL A 10 4.42 -8.66 15.57
C VAL A 10 3.96 -7.25 15.31
N GLY A 11 4.52 -6.61 14.28
CA GLY A 11 4.30 -5.20 13.97
C GLY A 11 3.59 -5.03 12.63
N GLU A 12 2.56 -4.21 12.65
CA GLU A 12 1.92 -3.64 11.46
C GLU A 12 1.73 -2.15 11.74
N THR A 13 2.43 -1.29 11.01
CA THR A 13 2.63 0.12 11.37
C THR A 13 2.00 1.08 10.40
N GLY A 14 2.12 0.85 9.10
CA GLY A 14 1.59 1.73 8.08
C GLY A 14 1.99 1.32 6.67
N GLY A 15 1.55 2.10 5.68
CA GLY A 15 1.83 1.88 4.28
C GLY A 15 1.82 3.19 3.48
N LYS A 16 2.52 3.16 2.34
CA LYS A 16 2.44 4.18 1.29
C LYS A 16 2.35 3.46 -0.04
N ASP A 17 1.22 2.86 -0.26
CA ASP A 17 1.05 1.80 -1.24
C ASP A 17 0.90 2.36 -2.65
N PHE A 18 1.50 1.64 -3.59
CA PHE A 18 1.63 2.12 -4.95
C PHE A 18 0.75 1.37 -5.95
N VAL A 19 0.39 2.07 -7.01
CA VAL A 19 -0.05 1.49 -8.28
C VAL A 19 0.88 2.01 -9.37
N ILE A 20 1.52 1.12 -10.12
CA ILE A 20 2.28 1.49 -11.31
C ILE A 20 1.66 0.86 -12.55
N ALA A 21 1.36 1.66 -13.54
CA ALA A 21 0.89 1.20 -14.84
C ALA A 21 2.05 1.14 -15.83
N HIS A 22 2.16 0.07 -16.60
CA HIS A 22 3.06 -0.02 -17.75
C HIS A 22 2.36 0.54 -19.00
N LYS A 23 3.11 0.96 -20.02
CA LYS A 23 2.57 1.50 -21.28
C LYS A 23 1.61 0.56 -22.03
N SER A 24 1.62 -0.74 -21.72
CA SER A 24 0.69 -1.74 -22.25
C SER A 24 -0.57 -1.90 -21.40
N ALA A 25 -0.72 -1.17 -20.30
CA ALA A 25 -1.88 -1.29 -19.43
C ALA A 25 -3.17 -0.85 -20.13
N ASP A 26 -4.29 -1.34 -19.63
CA ASP A 26 -5.61 -0.86 -20.02
C ASP A 26 -5.97 0.35 -19.14
N PRO A 27 -6.23 1.54 -19.71
CA PRO A 27 -6.57 2.72 -18.93
C PRO A 27 -7.81 2.54 -18.05
N ASP A 28 -8.81 1.75 -18.45
CA ASP A 28 -10.01 1.51 -17.66
C ASP A 28 -9.71 0.64 -16.43
N VAL A 29 -8.82 -0.34 -16.58
CA VAL A 29 -8.33 -1.16 -15.44
C VAL A 29 -7.53 -0.28 -14.49
N VAL A 30 -6.66 0.60 -15.00
CA VAL A 30 -5.88 1.54 -14.17
C VAL A 30 -6.81 2.44 -13.37
N VAL A 31 -7.77 3.09 -14.02
CA VAL A 31 -8.72 4.00 -13.37
C VAL A 31 -9.53 3.28 -12.30
N THR A 32 -10.02 2.07 -12.60
CA THR A 32 -10.79 1.28 -11.63
C THR A 32 -9.95 0.89 -10.42
N ALA A 33 -8.73 0.44 -10.63
CA ALA A 33 -7.80 0.07 -9.55
C ALA A 33 -7.47 1.27 -8.66
N LEU A 34 -7.24 2.46 -9.26
CA LEU A 34 -6.98 3.69 -8.53
C LEU A 34 -8.21 4.17 -7.75
N ALA A 35 -9.37 4.24 -8.40
CA ALA A 35 -10.60 4.74 -7.78
C ALA A 35 -11.04 3.87 -6.59
N ARG A 36 -11.08 2.56 -6.76
CA ARG A 36 -11.39 1.64 -5.66
C ARG A 36 -10.28 1.58 -4.62
N GLY A 37 -9.04 1.46 -5.07
CA GLY A 37 -7.89 1.31 -4.19
C GLY A 37 -7.68 2.51 -3.26
N ALA A 38 -7.92 3.73 -3.75
CA ALA A 38 -7.67 4.96 -3.00
C ALA A 38 -8.86 5.43 -2.15
N PHE A 39 -10.11 5.17 -2.59
CA PHE A 39 -11.27 5.85 -2.02
C PHE A 39 -12.27 4.92 -1.30
N GLU A 40 -12.19 3.60 -1.48
CA GLU A 40 -12.93 2.67 -0.63
C GLU A 40 -12.62 2.95 0.85
N PHE A 41 -13.66 3.02 1.68
CA PHE A 41 -13.53 3.35 3.11
C PHE A 41 -12.74 4.64 3.39
N GLN A 42 -12.89 5.65 2.51
CA GLN A 42 -12.24 6.96 2.58
C GLN A 42 -10.71 6.88 2.60
N GLY A 43 -10.12 5.85 1.99
CA GLY A 43 -8.67 5.64 1.99
C GLY A 43 -8.08 5.33 3.38
N GLN A 44 -8.92 5.01 4.36
CA GLN A 44 -8.52 4.70 5.73
C GLN A 44 -8.15 3.23 5.88
N LYS A 45 -7.26 2.77 5.01
CA LYS A 45 -6.69 1.43 5.03
C LYS A 45 -5.17 1.57 4.93
N CYS A 46 -4.43 0.82 5.74
CA CYS A 46 -2.97 0.77 5.63
C CYS A 46 -2.50 0.38 4.22
N SER A 47 -3.34 -0.37 3.48
CA SER A 47 -3.09 -0.86 2.12
C SER A 47 -3.77 -0.04 1.01
N ALA A 48 -4.39 1.10 1.32
CA ALA A 48 -5.03 1.93 0.30
C ALA A 48 -4.02 2.43 -0.74
N ALA A 49 -4.43 2.46 -2.02
CA ALA A 49 -3.63 3.09 -3.05
C ALA A 49 -3.44 4.58 -2.71
N SER A 50 -2.23 5.00 -2.46
CA SER A 50 -1.95 6.37 -2.05
C SER A 50 -0.99 7.10 -2.99
N ARG A 51 -0.27 6.38 -3.86
CA ARG A 51 0.56 6.93 -4.92
C ARG A 51 0.41 6.13 -6.21
N ALA A 52 0.33 6.82 -7.34
CA ALA A 52 0.18 6.23 -8.66
C ALA A 52 1.28 6.73 -9.61
N TYR A 53 1.82 5.82 -10.41
CA TYR A 53 2.79 6.12 -11.45
C TYR A 53 2.20 5.75 -12.79
N ILE A 54 1.97 6.76 -13.63
CA ILE A 54 1.24 6.62 -14.91
C ILE A 54 2.20 6.95 -16.06
N PRO A 55 2.33 6.06 -17.07
CA PRO A 55 3.18 6.35 -18.21
C PRO A 55 2.58 7.45 -19.09
N SER A 56 3.44 8.27 -19.67
CA SER A 56 3.07 9.46 -20.45
C SER A 56 2.13 9.17 -21.63
N ASN A 57 2.22 7.98 -22.24
CA ASN A 57 1.40 7.61 -23.40
C ASN A 57 -0.11 7.47 -23.10
N MET A 58 -0.51 7.31 -21.83
CA MET A 58 -1.92 7.21 -21.44
C MET A 58 -2.33 8.24 -20.37
N ALA A 59 -1.42 9.14 -19.97
CA ALA A 59 -1.64 10.03 -18.84
C ALA A 59 -2.89 10.91 -18.98
N ASP A 60 -3.12 11.49 -20.16
CA ASP A 60 -4.28 12.36 -20.39
C ASP A 60 -5.60 11.59 -20.34
N GLU A 61 -5.63 10.39 -20.91
CA GLU A 61 -6.81 9.53 -20.86
C GLU A 61 -7.12 9.09 -19.42
N VAL A 62 -6.10 8.65 -18.68
CA VAL A 62 -6.24 8.25 -17.26
C VAL A 62 -6.69 9.42 -16.41
N ARG A 63 -6.10 10.63 -16.57
CA ARG A 63 -6.52 11.83 -15.84
C ARG A 63 -8.00 12.12 -16.06
N LYS A 64 -8.42 12.17 -17.34
CA LYS A 64 -9.81 12.45 -17.68
C LYS A 64 -10.77 11.43 -17.06
N LYS A 65 -10.54 10.14 -17.31
CA LYS A 65 -11.40 9.06 -16.81
C LYS A 65 -11.43 9.00 -15.28
N LEU A 66 -10.28 9.21 -14.61
CA LEU A 66 -10.21 9.22 -13.17
C LEU A 66 -10.98 10.40 -12.56
N VAL A 67 -10.85 11.60 -13.14
CA VAL A 67 -11.61 12.79 -12.72
C VAL A 67 -13.11 12.54 -12.89
N ASP A 68 -13.54 11.99 -14.03
CA ASP A 68 -14.95 11.69 -14.31
C ASP A 68 -15.50 10.64 -13.32
N ALA A 69 -14.75 9.58 -13.07
CA ALA A 69 -15.10 8.54 -12.09
C ALA A 69 -15.28 9.12 -10.68
N ILE A 70 -14.34 9.95 -10.23
CA ILE A 70 -14.39 10.56 -8.89
C ILE A 70 -15.55 11.53 -8.75
N LYS A 71 -15.81 12.35 -9.77
CA LYS A 71 -16.98 13.27 -9.78
C LYS A 71 -18.32 12.54 -9.72
N SER A 72 -18.38 11.29 -10.15
CA SER A 72 -19.57 10.45 -10.05
C SER A 72 -19.77 9.83 -8.66
N MET A 73 -18.76 9.85 -7.79
CA MET A 73 -18.86 9.30 -6.44
C MET A 73 -19.73 10.19 -5.58
N LYS A 74 -20.77 9.61 -5.01
CA LYS A 74 -21.60 10.29 -4.01
C LYS A 74 -20.92 10.22 -2.65
N MET A 75 -21.04 11.31 -1.89
CA MET A 75 -20.52 11.43 -0.54
C MET A 75 -21.65 11.82 0.43
N GLY A 76 -21.77 11.13 1.55
CA GLY A 76 -22.82 11.39 2.52
C GLY A 76 -22.88 10.40 3.67
N SER A 77 -24.08 10.26 4.29
CA SER A 77 -24.31 9.35 5.42
C SER A 77 -24.06 7.89 5.04
N VAL A 78 -23.57 7.11 6.02
CA VAL A 78 -23.40 5.65 5.90
C VAL A 78 -24.72 4.89 5.80
N GLU A 79 -25.84 5.51 6.16
CA GLU A 79 -27.18 4.93 6.08
C GLU A 79 -27.68 4.88 4.63
N ASP A 80 -27.17 5.73 3.76
CA ASP A 80 -27.47 5.73 2.31
C ASP A 80 -26.40 4.95 1.56
N PHE A 81 -26.69 3.70 1.20
CA PHE A 81 -25.77 2.81 0.45
C PHE A 81 -25.47 3.25 -0.96
N THR A 82 -26.06 4.32 -1.47
CA THR A 82 -25.66 4.93 -2.75
C THR A 82 -24.42 5.84 -2.58
N ASN A 83 -24.04 6.18 -1.35
CA ASN A 83 -22.84 6.95 -1.07
C ASN A 83 -21.60 6.03 -1.10
N PHE A 84 -20.66 6.33 -1.97
CA PHE A 84 -19.41 5.61 -2.06
C PHE A 84 -18.40 6.09 -0.99
N VAL A 85 -18.48 7.37 -0.61
CA VAL A 85 -17.59 8.02 0.34
C VAL A 85 -18.39 8.57 1.53
N ASN A 86 -17.86 8.37 2.72
CA ASN A 86 -18.46 8.86 3.96
C ASN A 86 -17.48 9.77 4.72
N ALA A 87 -17.79 10.13 5.97
CA ALA A 87 -16.90 10.91 6.82
C ALA A 87 -15.64 10.11 7.20
N VAL A 88 -14.51 10.78 7.39
CA VAL A 88 -13.32 10.20 8.05
C VAL A 88 -13.54 10.06 9.55
N ILE A 89 -12.66 9.30 10.23
CA ILE A 89 -12.96 8.75 11.55
C ILE A 89 -13.12 9.81 12.66
N ASP A 90 -12.32 10.86 12.66
CA ASP A 90 -12.33 11.88 13.70
C ASP A 90 -11.80 13.25 13.23
N GLU A 91 -11.88 14.25 14.10
CA GLU A 91 -11.40 15.60 13.82
C GLU A 91 -9.89 15.66 13.59
N LYS A 92 -9.11 14.87 14.35
CA LYS A 92 -7.64 14.84 14.20
C LYS A 92 -7.24 14.32 12.82
N SER A 93 -7.91 13.27 12.35
CA SER A 93 -7.73 12.72 11.01
C SER A 93 -8.12 13.76 9.95
N PHE A 94 -9.30 14.38 10.10
CA PHE A 94 -9.77 15.42 9.21
C PHE A 94 -8.77 16.58 9.09
N ASP A 95 -8.33 17.14 10.20
CA ASP A 95 -7.41 18.30 10.22
C ASP A 95 -6.04 17.93 9.62
N ASN A 96 -5.54 16.71 9.89
CA ASN A 96 -4.31 16.22 9.29
C ASN A 96 -4.42 16.10 7.76
N ILE A 97 -5.47 15.45 7.28
CA ILE A 97 -5.68 15.25 5.83
C ILE A 97 -5.86 16.61 5.13
N LYS A 98 -6.67 17.49 5.73
CA LYS A 98 -6.89 18.85 5.23
C LYS A 98 -5.57 19.63 5.09
N ARG A 99 -4.66 19.50 6.03
CA ARG A 99 -3.34 20.16 5.98
C ARG A 99 -2.55 19.74 4.73
N TYR A 100 -2.54 18.46 4.35
CA TYR A 100 -1.86 18.01 3.12
C TYR A 100 -2.55 18.55 1.87
N ILE A 101 -3.87 18.60 1.84
CA ILE A 101 -4.65 19.14 0.73
C ILE A 101 -4.38 20.64 0.58
N ASP A 102 -4.42 21.40 1.68
CA ASP A 102 -4.17 22.85 1.67
C ASP A 102 -2.73 23.17 1.27
N ASN A 103 -1.75 22.40 1.71
CA ASN A 103 -0.37 22.53 1.27
C ASN A 103 -0.27 22.32 -0.26
N ALA A 104 -0.89 21.28 -0.79
CA ALA A 104 -0.86 21.00 -2.23
C ALA A 104 -1.57 22.09 -3.07
N LYS A 105 -2.62 22.73 -2.53
CA LYS A 105 -3.29 23.87 -3.20
C LYS A 105 -2.39 25.10 -3.38
N ASN A 106 -1.47 25.28 -2.45
CA ASN A 106 -0.59 26.47 -2.39
C ASN A 106 0.82 26.21 -2.94
N ASP A 107 1.12 24.99 -3.38
CA ASP A 107 2.43 24.60 -3.86
C ASP A 107 2.43 24.46 -5.40
N PRO A 108 3.27 25.23 -6.12
CA PRO A 108 3.37 25.14 -7.58
C PRO A 108 3.88 23.77 -8.08
N ALA A 109 4.52 22.96 -7.22
CA ALA A 109 4.97 21.61 -7.56
C ALA A 109 3.85 20.56 -7.57
N ALA A 110 2.64 20.95 -7.14
CA ALA A 110 1.48 20.09 -7.07
C ALA A 110 0.25 20.71 -7.74
N LYS A 111 -0.61 19.87 -8.33
CA LYS A 111 -1.86 20.31 -8.93
C LYS A 111 -3.00 19.42 -8.47
N ILE A 112 -4.03 20.01 -7.88
CA ILE A 112 -5.26 19.28 -7.59
C ILE A 112 -6.04 19.08 -8.88
N LEU A 113 -6.24 17.84 -9.29
CA LEU A 113 -7.00 17.48 -10.49
C LEU A 113 -8.50 17.43 -10.21
N VAL A 114 -8.90 16.98 -9.03
CA VAL A 114 -10.30 16.85 -8.59
C VAL A 114 -10.37 16.81 -7.07
N GLY A 115 -11.49 17.22 -6.49
CA GLY A 115 -11.72 17.25 -5.05
C GLY A 115 -11.07 18.45 -4.36
N GLY A 116 -10.61 18.24 -3.15
CA GLY A 116 -9.91 19.25 -2.37
C GLY A 116 -10.78 20.01 -1.37
N ASN A 117 -12.10 19.83 -1.37
CA ASN A 117 -12.97 20.45 -0.39
C ASN A 117 -13.08 19.60 0.87
N CYS A 118 -13.09 20.27 2.02
CA CYS A 118 -13.20 19.65 3.34
C CYS A 118 -14.28 20.41 4.13
N ASP A 119 -15.28 19.69 4.65
CA ASP A 119 -16.37 20.28 5.43
C ASP A 119 -16.63 19.46 6.69
N LYS A 120 -16.50 20.10 7.86
CA LYS A 120 -16.79 19.50 9.15
C LYS A 120 -18.05 20.05 9.84
N SER A 121 -18.88 20.78 9.11
CA SER A 121 -20.10 21.39 9.66
C SER A 121 -21.16 20.36 10.07
N LYS A 122 -21.22 19.21 9.39
CA LYS A 122 -22.16 18.10 9.66
C LYS A 122 -21.47 16.78 9.97
N GLY A 123 -20.18 16.70 9.77
CA GLY A 123 -19.34 15.51 9.93
C GLY A 123 -18.00 15.75 9.27
N TYR A 124 -17.04 14.88 9.47
CA TYR A 124 -15.67 15.04 8.99
C TYR A 124 -15.54 14.62 7.51
N PHE A 125 -16.22 15.36 6.62
CA PHE A 125 -16.29 15.05 5.20
C PHE A 125 -15.13 15.67 4.43
N ILE A 126 -14.44 14.82 3.66
CA ILE A 126 -13.34 15.21 2.77
C ILE A 126 -13.65 14.62 1.38
N GLU A 127 -13.67 15.48 0.37
CA GLU A 127 -13.86 15.01 -1.00
C GLU A 127 -12.70 14.11 -1.44
N PRO A 128 -12.98 13.01 -2.18
CA PRO A 128 -11.95 12.25 -2.86
C PRO A 128 -11.06 13.18 -3.68
N THR A 129 -9.79 13.21 -3.35
CA THR A 129 -8.84 14.20 -3.89
C THR A 129 -7.71 13.54 -4.65
N VAL A 130 -7.46 13.98 -5.88
CA VAL A 130 -6.28 13.57 -6.66
C VAL A 130 -5.34 14.75 -6.80
N ILE A 131 -4.09 14.52 -6.39
CA ILE A 131 -2.99 15.48 -6.47
C ILE A 131 -1.99 14.97 -7.50
N GLU A 132 -1.78 15.71 -8.58
CA GLU A 132 -0.67 15.43 -9.50
C GLU A 132 0.59 16.14 -9.02
N ALA A 133 1.62 15.36 -8.73
CA ALA A 133 2.91 15.82 -8.28
C ALA A 133 3.92 15.85 -9.44
N GLN A 134 4.57 16.98 -9.67
CA GLN A 134 5.66 17.11 -10.66
C GLN A 134 6.91 16.35 -10.17
N ASP A 135 7.23 16.49 -8.90
CA ASP A 135 8.31 15.75 -8.25
C ASP A 135 7.79 14.38 -7.76
N PRO A 136 8.38 13.26 -8.22
CA PRO A 136 8.00 11.92 -7.74
C PRO A 136 8.27 11.71 -6.25
N ARG A 137 9.01 12.60 -5.59
CA ARG A 137 9.29 12.60 -4.15
C ARG A 137 8.55 13.70 -3.39
N TYR A 138 7.52 14.28 -4.00
CA TYR A 138 6.64 15.24 -3.32
C TYR A 138 6.08 14.63 -2.02
N ILE A 139 5.87 15.45 -0.99
CA ILE A 139 5.49 14.99 0.34
C ILE A 139 4.30 14.01 0.33
N THR A 140 3.28 14.26 -0.51
CA THR A 140 2.10 13.40 -0.62
C THR A 140 2.36 12.09 -1.38
N MET A 141 3.51 11.95 -2.06
CA MET A 141 4.00 10.69 -2.62
C MET A 141 4.76 9.84 -1.58
N CYS A 142 5.29 10.48 -0.52
CA CYS A 142 6.20 9.84 0.45
C CYS A 142 5.52 9.47 1.76
N GLU A 143 4.65 10.35 2.30
CA GLU A 143 4.08 10.22 3.64
C GLU A 143 2.69 9.57 3.62
N GLU A 144 2.40 8.75 4.63
CA GLU A 144 1.08 8.15 4.84
C GLU A 144 0.09 9.21 5.34
N ILE A 145 -0.93 9.50 4.53
CA ILE A 145 -1.96 10.51 4.86
C ILE A 145 -3.14 9.87 5.58
N PHE A 146 -3.48 8.65 5.23
CA PHE A 146 -4.57 7.85 5.78
C PHE A 146 -5.96 8.48 5.57
N GLY A 147 -6.21 8.92 4.35
CA GLY A 147 -7.45 9.61 3.96
C GLY A 147 -7.72 9.49 2.46
N PRO A 148 -8.82 10.10 1.96
CA PRO A 148 -9.23 10.00 0.56
C PRO A 148 -8.36 10.91 -0.35
N VAL A 149 -7.06 10.67 -0.35
CA VAL A 149 -6.06 11.44 -1.11
C VAL A 149 -5.18 10.48 -1.89
N LEU A 150 -5.20 10.60 -3.21
CA LEU A 150 -4.35 9.89 -4.14
C LEU A 150 -3.36 10.85 -4.77
N SER A 151 -2.07 10.54 -4.71
CA SER A 151 -1.02 11.29 -5.42
C SER A 151 -0.67 10.57 -6.72
N LEU A 152 -0.54 11.34 -7.81
CA LEU A 152 -0.23 10.82 -9.14
C LEU A 152 1.04 11.48 -9.66
N HIS A 153 1.93 10.69 -10.21
CA HIS A 153 3.12 11.15 -10.94
C HIS A 153 3.14 10.53 -12.34
N VAL A 154 3.43 11.35 -13.35
CA VAL A 154 3.56 10.90 -14.74
C VAL A 154 5.03 10.68 -15.07
N TYR A 155 5.37 9.49 -15.51
CA TYR A 155 6.72 9.14 -15.95
C TYR A 155 6.78 8.92 -17.48
N ASP A 156 7.96 9.04 -18.06
CA ASP A 156 8.20 8.75 -19.47
C ASP A 156 7.95 7.27 -19.78
N ALA A 157 7.04 6.99 -20.70
CA ALA A 157 6.57 5.64 -21.04
C ALA A 157 7.71 4.66 -21.45
N ASP A 158 8.83 5.19 -21.94
CA ASP A 158 10.00 4.39 -22.33
C ASP A 158 10.98 4.17 -21.16
N LYS A 159 10.74 4.80 -20.01
CA LYS A 159 11.57 4.72 -18.80
C LYS A 159 10.94 3.90 -17.68
N TYR A 160 10.30 2.77 -18.03
CA TYR A 160 9.60 1.94 -17.07
C TYR A 160 10.51 1.41 -15.95
N GLU A 161 11.72 0.99 -16.28
CA GLU A 161 12.68 0.47 -15.30
C GLU A 161 13.11 1.54 -14.29
N GLU A 162 13.36 2.77 -14.75
CA GLU A 162 13.64 3.91 -13.87
C GLU A 162 12.43 4.24 -12.97
N ALA A 163 11.21 4.12 -13.51
CA ALA A 163 9.99 4.30 -12.73
C ALA A 163 9.83 3.23 -11.62
N LEU A 164 10.22 1.98 -11.89
CA LEU A 164 10.24 0.92 -10.87
C LEU A 164 11.23 1.25 -9.73
N GLU A 165 12.39 1.82 -10.05
CA GLU A 165 13.35 2.27 -9.03
C GLU A 165 12.79 3.43 -8.18
N LEU A 166 12.06 4.36 -8.80
CA LEU A 166 11.34 5.40 -8.07
C LEU A 166 10.30 4.79 -7.12
N VAL A 167 9.50 3.84 -7.59
CA VAL A 167 8.51 3.12 -6.75
C VAL A 167 9.17 2.52 -5.52
N ASP A 168 10.31 1.84 -5.70
CA ASP A 168 11.03 1.16 -4.62
C ASP A 168 11.63 2.12 -3.59
N THR A 169 12.05 3.32 -4.02
CA THR A 169 12.85 4.23 -3.19
C THR A 169 12.10 5.46 -2.66
N THR A 170 10.89 5.74 -3.12
CA THR A 170 10.15 6.95 -2.77
C THR A 170 9.67 6.95 -1.32
N SER A 171 9.38 5.78 -0.75
CA SER A 171 8.83 5.68 0.61
C SER A 171 9.54 4.58 1.40
N PRO A 172 9.69 4.74 2.73
CA PRO A 172 10.29 3.71 3.58
C PRO A 172 9.37 2.52 3.81
N TYR A 173 8.11 2.59 3.42
CA TYR A 173 7.13 1.52 3.60
C TYR A 173 7.25 0.45 2.50
N ALA A 174 6.83 -0.78 2.84
CA ALA A 174 6.76 -1.90 1.90
C ALA A 174 5.59 -2.84 2.26
N LEU A 175 4.37 -2.27 2.30
CA LEU A 175 3.17 -3.03 2.68
C LEU A 175 2.51 -3.69 1.47
N THR A 176 1.90 -2.90 0.59
CA THR A 176 1.25 -3.42 -0.61
C THR A 176 1.64 -2.61 -1.85
N GLY A 177 1.42 -3.22 -3.02
CA GLY A 177 1.60 -2.56 -4.30
C GLY A 177 0.94 -3.31 -5.43
N ALA A 178 0.63 -2.60 -6.50
CA ALA A 178 0.01 -3.17 -7.69
C ALA A 178 0.72 -2.75 -8.97
N VAL A 179 0.81 -3.68 -9.91
CA VAL A 179 1.32 -3.48 -11.27
C VAL A 179 0.21 -3.76 -12.26
N ILE A 180 -0.08 -2.79 -13.12
CA ILE A 180 -1.08 -2.93 -14.19
C ILE A 180 -0.35 -3.00 -15.53
N ALA A 181 -0.41 -4.15 -16.18
CA ALA A 181 0.25 -4.38 -17.48
C ALA A 181 -0.39 -5.55 -18.24
N LYS A 182 -0.49 -5.43 -19.56
CA LYS A 182 -0.82 -6.55 -20.46
C LYS A 182 0.44 -7.31 -20.90
N ASP A 183 1.57 -6.63 -20.98
CA ASP A 183 2.87 -7.22 -21.33
C ASP A 183 3.41 -8.06 -20.17
N ARG A 184 3.59 -9.36 -20.39
CA ARG A 184 4.09 -10.31 -19.40
C ARG A 184 5.54 -10.08 -19.00
N ASN A 185 6.38 -9.60 -19.92
CA ASN A 185 7.78 -9.27 -19.63
C ASN A 185 7.86 -8.06 -18.69
N ALA A 186 6.97 -7.07 -18.87
CA ALA A 186 6.86 -5.93 -17.95
C ALA A 186 6.40 -6.36 -16.55
N VAL A 187 5.47 -7.31 -16.46
CA VAL A 187 5.04 -7.88 -15.17
C VAL A 187 6.20 -8.63 -14.49
N GLU A 188 6.95 -9.44 -15.23
CA GLU A 188 8.10 -10.18 -14.71
C GLU A 188 9.20 -9.23 -14.22
N LEU A 189 9.56 -8.22 -15.03
CA LEU A 189 10.52 -7.20 -14.66
C LEU A 189 10.11 -6.49 -13.34
N ALA A 190 8.84 -6.04 -13.25
CA ALA A 190 8.34 -5.38 -12.06
C ALA A 190 8.36 -6.30 -10.84
N THR A 191 7.94 -7.56 -10.99
CA THR A 191 7.95 -8.56 -9.91
C THR A 191 9.37 -8.76 -9.37
N ASN A 192 10.37 -8.80 -10.24
CA ASN A 192 11.77 -8.96 -9.86
C ASN A 192 12.35 -7.70 -9.21
N LYS A 193 12.11 -6.52 -9.79
CA LYS A 193 12.62 -5.24 -9.27
C LYS A 193 11.97 -4.85 -7.94
N LEU A 194 10.67 -5.07 -7.79
CA LEU A 194 9.88 -4.66 -6.63
C LEU A 194 9.69 -5.76 -5.57
N ARG A 195 10.47 -6.85 -5.62
CA ARG A 195 10.35 -7.99 -4.68
C ARG A 195 10.37 -7.61 -3.21
N ASN A 196 11.03 -6.51 -2.86
CA ASN A 196 11.16 -6.00 -1.50
C ASN A 196 10.35 -4.72 -1.25
N ALA A 197 9.57 -4.26 -2.24
CA ALA A 197 8.79 -3.02 -2.15
C ALA A 197 7.35 -3.24 -1.66
N ALA A 198 6.88 -4.49 -1.60
CA ALA A 198 5.55 -4.84 -1.12
C ALA A 198 5.52 -6.25 -0.54
N GLY A 199 4.92 -6.41 0.62
CA GLY A 199 4.65 -7.72 1.20
C GLY A 199 3.46 -8.41 0.52
N ASN A 200 2.45 -7.66 0.11
CA ASN A 200 1.36 -8.11 -0.76
C ASN A 200 1.47 -7.42 -2.12
N PHE A 201 1.73 -8.20 -3.15
CA PHE A 201 1.97 -7.74 -4.51
C PHE A 201 0.86 -8.18 -5.45
N TYR A 202 0.22 -7.24 -6.11
CA TYR A 202 -0.96 -7.46 -6.94
C TYR A 202 -0.64 -7.20 -8.42
N ILE A 203 -1.19 -8.02 -9.30
CA ILE A 203 -1.04 -7.87 -10.75
C ILE A 203 -2.43 -7.70 -11.35
N ASN A 204 -2.63 -6.58 -12.06
CA ASN A 204 -3.90 -6.20 -12.70
C ASN A 204 -5.08 -6.12 -11.72
N ASP A 205 -4.81 -5.72 -10.49
CA ASP A 205 -5.82 -5.47 -9.46
C ASP A 205 -5.40 -4.25 -8.59
N LYS A 206 -6.29 -3.79 -7.71
CA LYS A 206 -5.98 -2.76 -6.72
C LYS A 206 -5.08 -3.33 -5.60
N PRO A 207 -4.26 -2.50 -4.92
CA PRO A 207 -3.30 -2.99 -3.91
C PRO A 207 -3.94 -3.29 -2.54
N THR A 208 -5.25 -3.31 -2.41
CA THR A 208 -5.98 -3.45 -1.15
C THR A 208 -7.09 -4.48 -1.22
N GLY A 209 -7.62 -4.90 -0.06
CA GLY A 209 -8.72 -5.84 0.03
C GLY A 209 -8.27 -7.30 0.12
N ALA A 210 -7.15 -7.56 0.80
CA ALA A 210 -6.68 -8.92 1.06
C ALA A 210 -7.76 -9.76 1.78
N VAL A 211 -8.02 -10.95 1.25
CA VAL A 211 -9.00 -11.89 1.82
C VAL A 211 -8.27 -12.87 2.72
N VAL A 212 -8.72 -12.99 3.97
CA VAL A 212 -8.15 -13.93 4.96
C VAL A 212 -8.14 -15.35 4.41
N GLY A 213 -7.01 -16.04 4.54
CA GLY A 213 -6.82 -17.39 4.02
C GLY A 213 -6.45 -17.48 2.53
N GLN A 214 -6.61 -16.38 1.77
CA GLN A 214 -6.23 -16.32 0.35
C GLN A 214 -4.99 -15.45 0.11
N GLN A 215 -4.94 -14.27 0.74
CA GLN A 215 -3.80 -13.36 0.67
C GLN A 215 -3.30 -13.07 2.10
N PRO A 216 -2.41 -13.89 2.66
CA PRO A 216 -1.78 -13.59 3.94
C PRO A 216 -1.15 -12.20 3.93
N PHE A 217 -1.51 -11.38 4.92
CA PHE A 217 -1.27 -9.94 4.89
C PHE A 217 -0.07 -9.54 5.75
N GLY A 218 0.74 -8.63 5.23
CA GLY A 218 1.85 -8.04 5.95
C GLY A 218 2.86 -7.40 5.01
N GLY A 219 3.70 -6.53 5.58
CA GLY A 219 4.76 -5.85 4.86
C GLY A 219 6.04 -5.73 5.66
N ALA A 220 7.13 -5.48 4.96
CA ALA A 220 8.46 -5.31 5.50
C ALA A 220 8.85 -3.83 5.62
N ARG A 221 10.12 -3.54 5.86
CA ARG A 221 10.67 -2.19 6.05
C ARG A 221 9.91 -1.46 7.18
N ALA A 222 9.56 -0.19 6.97
CA ALA A 222 8.78 0.58 7.94
C ALA A 222 7.32 0.11 8.11
N SER A 223 6.82 -0.80 7.26
CA SER A 223 5.45 -1.32 7.37
C SER A 223 5.25 -2.41 8.41
N GLY A 224 6.32 -3.00 8.94
CA GLY A 224 6.20 -3.98 10.01
C GLY A 224 7.11 -5.19 9.87
N THR A 225 6.74 -6.26 10.54
CA THR A 225 7.55 -7.49 10.67
C THR A 225 7.21 -8.57 9.63
N ASN A 226 6.23 -8.30 8.78
CA ASN A 226 5.79 -9.16 7.67
C ASN A 226 5.43 -10.60 8.09
N ASP A 227 4.75 -10.75 9.21
CA ASP A 227 4.41 -12.06 9.78
C ASP A 227 3.18 -12.71 9.15
N LYS A 228 2.69 -12.18 8.05
CA LYS A 228 1.61 -12.77 7.24
C LYS A 228 0.36 -13.13 8.03
N ALA A 229 -0.32 -12.09 8.57
CA ALA A 229 -1.61 -12.23 9.23
C ALA A 229 -2.61 -13.00 8.35
N GLY A 230 -3.39 -13.89 8.98
CA GLY A 230 -4.30 -14.79 8.26
C GLY A 230 -3.63 -16.05 7.72
N SER A 231 -2.41 -16.38 8.15
CA SER A 231 -1.71 -17.62 7.80
C SER A 231 -1.10 -18.31 9.01
N ILE A 232 -0.69 -19.57 8.81
CA ILE A 232 0.03 -20.36 9.82
C ILE A 232 1.36 -19.70 10.21
N LEU A 233 1.99 -18.91 9.33
CA LEU A 233 3.24 -18.21 9.61
C LEU A 233 3.09 -17.22 10.77
N ASN A 234 1.94 -16.52 10.83
CA ASN A 234 1.66 -15.61 11.94
C ASN A 234 1.50 -16.38 13.26
N LEU A 235 0.84 -17.54 13.24
CA LEU A 235 0.62 -18.35 14.45
C LEU A 235 1.94 -18.81 15.08
N TYR A 236 2.96 -19.13 14.29
CA TYR A 236 4.27 -19.50 14.82
C TYR A 236 4.93 -18.41 15.66
N ARG A 237 4.56 -17.14 15.48
CA ARG A 237 5.08 -16.04 16.32
C ARG A 237 4.56 -16.10 17.76
N TRP A 238 3.46 -16.75 17.99
CA TRP A 238 2.77 -16.84 19.29
C TRP A 238 3.08 -18.13 20.04
N LEU A 239 3.79 -19.08 19.42
CA LEU A 239 4.11 -20.37 19.98
C LEU A 239 5.55 -20.43 20.47
N SER A 240 5.78 -21.19 21.56
CA SER A 240 7.12 -21.57 22.02
C SER A 240 7.32 -23.06 21.70
N ALA A 241 8.12 -23.32 20.67
CA ALA A 241 8.43 -24.69 20.26
C ALA A 241 9.36 -25.35 21.26
N ARG A 242 9.09 -26.62 21.60
CA ARG A 242 9.95 -27.47 22.40
C ARG A 242 10.31 -28.71 21.59
N THR A 243 11.60 -29.02 21.52
CA THR A 243 12.10 -30.27 20.94
C THR A 243 12.38 -31.27 22.06
N ILE A 244 11.89 -32.48 21.90
CA ILE A 244 12.16 -33.60 22.81
C ILE A 244 12.96 -34.63 22.04
N LYS A 245 14.11 -35.04 22.59
CA LYS A 245 14.89 -36.18 22.12
C LYS A 245 14.88 -37.23 23.20
N GLU A 246 14.41 -38.43 22.88
CA GLU A 246 14.50 -39.61 23.75
C GLU A 246 15.43 -40.61 23.12
N THR A 247 16.31 -41.20 23.94
CA THR A 247 17.26 -42.25 23.52
C THR A 247 16.92 -43.53 24.26
N PHE A 248 16.49 -44.55 23.53
CA PHE A 248 16.12 -45.83 24.12
C PHE A 248 17.32 -46.67 24.50
N ASN A 249 18.44 -46.56 23.78
CA ASN A 249 19.74 -47.16 24.13
C ASN A 249 20.76 -46.10 24.43
N SER A 250 20.80 -45.67 25.66
CA SER A 250 21.76 -44.63 26.11
C SER A 250 23.18 -45.18 26.06
N SER A 251 24.11 -44.31 25.60
CA SER A 251 25.53 -44.64 25.69
C SER A 251 25.98 -44.71 27.15
N THR A 252 26.74 -45.73 27.46
CA THR A 252 27.37 -45.92 28.80
C THR A 252 28.84 -45.59 28.83
N ASP A 253 29.42 -45.25 27.66
CA ASP A 253 30.79 -44.80 27.53
C ASP A 253 30.76 -43.36 26.96
N TYR A 254 31.58 -42.46 27.57
CA TYR A 254 31.72 -41.09 27.12
C TYR A 254 32.54 -40.95 25.82
N ARG A 255 33.37 -41.99 25.54
CA ARG A 255 34.20 -41.99 24.35
C ARG A 255 33.38 -42.25 23.09
N TYR A 256 33.68 -41.54 22.06
CA TYR A 256 33.11 -41.81 20.73
C TYR A 256 33.87 -42.96 20.06
N PRO A 257 33.25 -43.72 19.14
CA PRO A 257 33.89 -44.85 18.48
C PRO A 257 35.25 -44.56 17.85
N PHE A 258 35.45 -43.33 17.34
CA PHE A 258 36.72 -42.93 16.75
C PHE A 258 37.85 -42.69 17.79
N MET A 259 37.50 -42.64 19.08
CA MET A 259 38.45 -42.48 20.20
C MET A 259 38.90 -43.82 20.78
N ALA A 260 38.23 -44.91 20.37
CA ALA A 260 38.60 -46.25 20.74
C ALA A 260 39.67 -46.74 19.77
N SER A 261 40.92 -46.61 20.14
CA SER A 261 42.06 -47.25 19.47
C SER A 261 42.40 -48.54 20.16
#